data_a8f7533f7bdc0f077ca4fd31cb29ccc8
#
_entry.id   a8f7533f7bdc0f077ca4fd31cb29ccc8
#
_cell.length_a   1.000
_cell.length_b   1.000
_cell.length_c   1.000
_cell.angle_alpha   90.00
_cell.angle_beta   90.00
_cell.angle_gamma   90.00
#
_symmetry.space_group_name_H-M   'P 1'
#
loop_
_entity.id
_entity.type
_entity.pdbx_description
1 polymer ?
#
loop_
_entity_poly.entity_id
_entity_poly.type
_entity_poly.pdbx_seq_one_letter_code
_entity_poly.pdbx_strand_id
1 'polypeptide(L)'
;MGRIGLIAATVSLIIVNACTAKESAPATDTGMAAGQDTMGTMAAGGDADRATGGSGLPAGFVGRTDNPSAAITGAKYTASGGSWDIVTGPAHIVYRPEDLATGNYTASATIEQLEKPAHREAFGLIIGGKDLDKPTQAYTYFVVAGTGELLVKVREGDKTRDVLKWTASADLPKADASGKASYALAAQVTGDAVKFLVNGKQVASVSKVGLPSDGIAGLRVNHNLHVKASSVSITPQ
;
A
#
# COMPACT_ATOMS: atom_id res chain seq x y z
N MET A 1 48.18 47.67 -21.76
CA MET A 1 47.37 48.86 -21.48
C MET A 1 46.30 48.49 -20.50
N GLY A 2 46.54 48.92 -19.26
CA GLY A 2 45.65 48.59 -18.14
C GLY A 2 44.50 49.58 -18.01
N ARG A 3 43.48 49.18 -17.25
CA ARG A 3 42.69 50.09 -16.47
C ARG A 3 42.14 49.38 -15.24
N ILE A 4 42.58 49.87 -14.14
CA ILE A 4 42.15 49.66 -12.75
C ILE A 4 40.85 50.45 -12.54
N GLY A 5 39.90 49.92 -11.89
CA GLY A 5 38.66 50.60 -11.46
C GLY A 5 38.15 50.00 -10.13
N LEU A 6 38.25 50.65 -9.29
CA LEU A 6 38.10 51.24 -7.96
C LEU A 6 36.92 50.71 -7.17
N ILE A 7 37.21 50.35 -5.94
CA ILE A 7 36.34 49.87 -4.84
C ILE A 7 35.51 51.06 -4.30
N ALA A 8 34.25 50.83 -4.02
CA ALA A 8 33.44 51.68 -3.14
C ALA A 8 32.81 50.85 -2.05
N ALA A 9 33.31 51.02 -0.87
CA ALA A 9 32.72 50.48 0.36
C ALA A 9 31.68 51.48 0.88
N THR A 10 30.47 51.00 1.12
CA THR A 10 29.45 51.77 1.89
C THR A 10 29.20 51.06 3.21
N VAL A 11 29.58 51.79 4.25
CA VAL A 11 29.27 51.54 5.66
C VAL A 11 27.84 52.00 5.91
N SER A 12 26.99 51.16 6.44
CA SER A 12 25.68 51.53 6.98
C SER A 12 25.50 51.10 8.42
N LEU A 13 25.13 52.05 9.14
CA LEU A 13 25.00 52.31 10.56
C LEU A 13 24.01 51.35 11.25
N ILE A 14 24.44 50.81 12.39
CA ILE A 14 23.65 50.02 13.32
C ILE A 14 22.79 50.95 14.17
N ILE A 15 21.48 50.77 14.16
CA ILE A 15 20.57 51.35 15.16
C ILE A 15 20.14 50.22 16.08
N VAL A 16 20.62 50.32 17.34
CA VAL A 16 20.20 49.45 18.44
C VAL A 16 18.93 50.04 19.03
N ASN A 17 17.82 49.33 18.97
CA ASN A 17 16.65 49.65 19.78
C ASN A 17 16.46 48.54 20.84
N ALA A 18 16.74 48.88 22.07
CA ALA A 18 16.40 48.07 23.22
C ALA A 18 14.93 48.27 23.59
N CYS A 19 14.17 47.22 23.67
CA CYS A 19 12.89 47.21 24.38
C CYS A 19 12.75 45.89 25.15
N THR A 20 12.85 46.07 26.43
CA THR A 20 12.32 45.34 27.61
C THR A 20 11.72 43.97 27.43
N ALA A 21 12.33 43.06 28.18
CA ALA A 21 11.86 41.70 28.49
C ALA A 21 10.47 41.72 29.15
N LYS A 22 9.59 40.82 28.64
CA LYS A 22 8.45 40.34 29.42
C LYS A 22 8.61 38.83 29.49
N GLU A 23 8.93 38.37 30.66
CA GLU A 23 9.03 37.00 31.09
C GLU A 23 7.66 36.32 30.91
N SER A 24 7.59 35.29 30.10
CA SER A 24 6.46 34.38 30.04
C SER A 24 6.99 32.94 30.08
N ALA A 25 6.36 32.15 30.92
CA ALA A 25 6.67 30.82 31.39
C ALA A 25 6.99 29.78 30.29
N PRO A 26 7.66 28.66 30.62
CA PRO A 26 8.13 27.68 29.66
C PRO A 26 6.97 26.95 29.04
N ALA A 27 6.87 27.02 27.71
CA ALA A 27 6.04 26.14 26.91
C ALA A 27 6.66 24.76 26.95
N THR A 28 5.91 23.80 27.43
CA THR A 28 6.18 22.37 27.34
C THR A 28 6.35 21.99 25.86
N ASP A 29 7.54 21.50 25.57
CA ASP A 29 7.89 20.83 24.29
C ASP A 29 6.98 19.62 24.09
N THR A 30 5.95 19.79 23.27
CA THR A 30 5.19 18.67 22.73
C THR A 30 5.90 18.21 21.47
N GLY A 31 6.71 17.17 21.64
CA GLY A 31 7.37 16.46 20.56
C GLY A 31 6.40 16.21 19.39
N MET A 32 6.85 16.58 18.19
CA MET A 32 6.19 16.19 16.95
C MET A 32 6.24 14.66 16.84
N ALA A 33 5.14 14.03 17.21
CA ALA A 33 4.90 12.65 16.89
C ALA A 33 4.88 12.54 15.35
N ALA A 34 5.77 11.70 14.83
CA ALA A 34 5.73 11.25 13.44
C ALA A 34 4.30 10.83 13.10
N GLY A 35 3.79 11.32 11.97
CA GLY A 35 2.43 11.09 11.54
C GLY A 35 2.12 9.59 11.50
N GLN A 36 1.47 9.11 12.53
CA GLN A 36 0.66 7.92 12.47
C GLN A 36 -0.51 8.28 11.56
N ASP A 37 -0.69 7.52 10.48
CA ASP A 37 -1.94 7.51 9.75
C ASP A 37 -3.04 7.29 10.78
N THR A 38 -3.74 8.35 11.13
CA THR A 38 -4.87 8.28 12.05
C THR A 38 -5.91 7.40 11.40
N MET A 39 -5.99 6.14 11.86
CA MET A 39 -7.16 5.31 11.64
C MET A 39 -8.37 6.13 12.08
N GLY A 40 -9.21 6.49 11.12
CA GLY A 40 -10.44 7.21 11.39
C GLY A 40 -11.21 6.46 12.47
N THR A 41 -11.68 7.20 13.44
CA THR A 41 -12.50 6.70 14.56
C THR A 41 -13.67 5.90 13.98
N MET A 42 -13.65 4.59 14.14
CA MET A 42 -14.72 3.70 13.71
C MET A 42 -15.99 4.07 14.49
N ALA A 43 -17.03 4.50 13.79
CA ALA A 43 -18.35 4.60 14.37
C ALA A 43 -18.79 3.19 14.80
N ALA A 44 -19.03 2.98 16.08
CA ALA A 44 -19.74 1.88 16.79
C ALA A 44 -19.88 0.49 16.12
N GLY A 45 -19.02 0.14 15.18
CA GLY A 45 -18.84 -1.21 14.66
C GLY A 45 -17.49 -1.73 15.17
N GLY A 46 -17.44 -2.96 15.68
CA GLY A 46 -16.23 -3.54 16.27
C GLY A 46 -15.02 -3.42 15.34
N ASP A 47 -13.81 -3.52 15.92
CA ASP A 47 -12.53 -3.55 15.22
C ASP A 47 -12.58 -4.61 14.09
N ALA A 48 -12.52 -4.16 12.84
CA ALA A 48 -12.62 -5.02 11.66
C ALA A 48 -11.49 -6.07 11.62
N ASP A 49 -10.32 -5.75 12.18
CA ASP A 49 -9.21 -6.71 12.31
C ASP A 49 -9.52 -7.85 13.29
N ARG A 50 -10.55 -7.69 14.12
CA ARG A 50 -11.03 -8.71 15.07
C ARG A 50 -12.37 -9.31 14.68
N ALA A 51 -12.84 -9.04 13.47
CA ALA A 51 -14.09 -9.62 12.99
C ALA A 51 -14.02 -11.16 13.05
N THR A 52 -15.11 -11.77 13.45
CA THR A 52 -15.28 -13.21 13.56
C THR A 52 -16.42 -13.67 12.66
N GLY A 53 -16.47 -14.97 12.35
CA GLY A 53 -17.58 -15.52 11.56
C GLY A 53 -17.32 -15.69 10.07
N GLY A 54 -16.05 -15.54 9.64
CA GLY A 54 -15.63 -15.93 8.30
C GLY A 54 -15.43 -17.45 8.17
N SER A 55 -15.20 -17.93 6.95
CA SER A 55 -14.93 -19.35 6.64
C SER A 55 -13.44 -19.66 6.53
N GLY A 56 -12.58 -18.64 6.64
CA GLY A 56 -11.16 -18.78 6.38
C GLY A 56 -10.82 -18.92 4.89
N LEU A 57 -9.60 -19.34 4.62
CA LEU A 57 -9.05 -19.42 3.27
C LEU A 57 -9.54 -20.66 2.51
N PRO A 58 -9.55 -20.60 1.17
CA PRO A 58 -9.75 -21.77 0.33
C PRO A 58 -8.65 -22.83 0.50
N ALA A 59 -8.95 -24.08 0.17
CA ALA A 59 -7.97 -25.15 0.19
C ALA A 59 -6.76 -24.83 -0.72
N GLY A 60 -5.55 -25.09 -0.26
CA GLY A 60 -4.30 -24.81 -0.95
C GLY A 60 -3.78 -23.36 -0.81
N PHE A 61 -4.59 -22.47 -0.22
CA PHE A 61 -4.15 -21.11 0.08
C PHE A 61 -3.64 -20.97 1.51
N VAL A 62 -2.63 -20.13 1.66
CA VAL A 62 -2.08 -19.70 2.94
C VAL A 62 -2.29 -18.20 3.05
N GLY A 63 -2.52 -17.70 4.26
CA GLY A 63 -2.71 -16.28 4.50
C GLY A 63 -2.09 -15.82 5.79
N ARG A 64 -1.81 -14.52 5.84
CA ARG A 64 -1.30 -13.85 7.03
C ARG A 64 -1.99 -12.53 7.22
N THR A 65 -2.52 -12.30 8.39
CA THR A 65 -3.10 -11.03 8.80
C THR A 65 -2.01 -10.01 9.14
N ASP A 66 -2.30 -8.73 8.92
CA ASP A 66 -1.39 -7.64 9.30
C ASP A 66 -1.27 -7.51 10.81
N ASN A 67 -2.39 -7.64 11.50
CA ASN A 67 -2.46 -7.66 12.96
C ASN A 67 -2.29 -9.10 13.46
N PRO A 68 -1.20 -9.43 14.17
CA PRO A 68 -0.95 -10.80 14.64
C PRO A 68 -1.99 -11.31 15.65
N SER A 69 -2.81 -10.41 16.22
CA SER A 69 -3.92 -10.79 17.10
C SER A 69 -5.20 -11.14 16.36
N ALA A 70 -5.27 -10.85 15.04
CA ALA A 70 -6.43 -11.15 14.22
C ALA A 70 -6.31 -12.54 13.61
N ALA A 71 -7.41 -13.29 13.60
CA ALA A 71 -7.45 -14.61 12.98
C ALA A 71 -7.85 -14.50 11.50
N ILE A 72 -7.12 -15.17 10.61
CA ILE A 72 -7.45 -15.24 9.18
C ILE A 72 -8.84 -15.83 8.93
N THR A 73 -9.36 -16.63 9.84
CA THR A 73 -10.73 -17.14 9.83
C THR A 73 -11.78 -16.05 9.99
N GLY A 74 -11.41 -14.82 10.31
CA GLY A 74 -12.30 -13.66 10.24
C GLY A 74 -12.65 -13.25 8.80
N ALA A 75 -11.88 -13.65 7.79
CA ALA A 75 -12.22 -13.45 6.38
C ALA A 75 -13.09 -14.59 5.85
N LYS A 76 -14.10 -14.25 5.02
CA LYS A 76 -14.98 -15.21 4.37
C LYS A 76 -14.62 -15.31 2.91
N TYR A 77 -14.31 -16.51 2.44
CA TYR A 77 -14.03 -16.84 1.06
C TYR A 77 -15.09 -17.80 0.53
N THR A 78 -15.76 -17.41 -0.53
CA THR A 78 -16.78 -18.26 -1.20
C THR A 78 -16.40 -18.43 -2.66
N ALA A 79 -16.32 -19.67 -3.14
CA ALA A 79 -16.04 -19.95 -4.56
C ALA A 79 -17.14 -19.37 -5.45
N SER A 80 -16.74 -18.69 -6.53
CA SER A 80 -17.63 -18.02 -7.46
C SER A 80 -17.07 -18.07 -8.89
N GLY A 81 -17.36 -19.13 -9.65
CA GLY A 81 -17.03 -19.22 -11.09
C GLY A 81 -15.54 -19.06 -11.40
N GLY A 82 -14.65 -19.77 -10.69
CA GLY A 82 -13.19 -19.67 -10.87
C GLY A 82 -12.55 -18.46 -10.18
N SER A 83 -13.32 -17.71 -9.40
CA SER A 83 -12.92 -16.59 -8.58
C SER A 83 -13.38 -16.83 -7.15
N TRP A 84 -12.98 -15.93 -6.25
CA TRP A 84 -13.39 -15.93 -4.86
C TRP A 84 -14.19 -14.67 -4.57
N ASP A 85 -15.40 -14.81 -4.05
CA ASP A 85 -16.12 -13.75 -3.38
C ASP A 85 -15.55 -13.64 -1.96
N ILE A 86 -15.05 -12.45 -1.59
CA ILE A 86 -14.25 -12.24 -0.39
C ILE A 86 -14.88 -11.12 0.42
N VAL A 87 -15.35 -11.44 1.62
CA VAL A 87 -15.75 -10.45 2.62
C VAL A 87 -14.69 -10.44 3.70
N THR A 88 -14.00 -9.31 3.86
CA THR A 88 -12.88 -9.22 4.79
C THR A 88 -13.31 -8.76 6.18
N GLY A 89 -12.86 -9.48 7.20
CA GLY A 89 -12.65 -8.95 8.52
C GLY A 89 -11.24 -8.33 8.59
N PRO A 90 -10.18 -9.12 8.89
CA PRO A 90 -8.83 -8.60 9.01
C PRO A 90 -8.20 -8.29 7.65
N ALA A 91 -7.36 -7.24 7.62
CA ALA A 91 -6.44 -7.00 6.52
C ALA A 91 -5.41 -8.12 6.46
N HIS A 92 -5.17 -8.66 5.26
CA HIS A 92 -4.31 -9.82 5.09
C HIS A 92 -3.69 -9.94 3.70
N ILE A 93 -2.67 -10.77 3.60
CA ILE A 93 -2.20 -11.33 2.34
C ILE A 93 -2.70 -12.76 2.21
N VAL A 94 -2.91 -13.20 0.97
CA VAL A 94 -3.27 -14.59 0.64
C VAL A 94 -2.52 -15.04 -0.61
N TYR A 95 -1.96 -16.25 -0.56
CA TYR A 95 -1.09 -16.77 -1.60
C TYR A 95 -1.10 -18.31 -1.62
N ARG A 96 -0.63 -18.90 -2.70
CA ARG A 96 -0.27 -20.32 -2.74
C ARG A 96 1.25 -20.45 -2.68
N PRO A 97 1.79 -21.36 -1.88
CA PRO A 97 3.25 -21.54 -1.77
C PRO A 97 3.94 -21.86 -3.11
N GLU A 98 3.23 -22.50 -4.05
CA GLU A 98 3.72 -22.84 -5.38
C GLU A 98 3.73 -21.67 -6.37
N ASP A 99 3.07 -20.56 -6.08
CA ASP A 99 3.02 -19.36 -6.96
C ASP A 99 4.35 -18.58 -6.88
N LEU A 100 5.45 -19.26 -7.24
CA LEU A 100 6.80 -18.69 -7.27
C LEU A 100 7.09 -18.03 -8.61
N ALA A 101 7.67 -16.84 -8.55
CA ALA A 101 8.11 -16.08 -9.73
C ALA A 101 9.52 -15.52 -9.50
N THR A 102 10.37 -15.63 -10.51
CA THR A 102 11.76 -15.11 -10.48
C THR A 102 12.14 -14.54 -11.84
N GLY A 103 13.11 -13.64 -11.85
CA GLY A 103 13.61 -13.02 -13.08
C GLY A 103 12.62 -12.03 -13.68
N ASN A 104 12.33 -12.20 -14.98
CA ASN A 104 11.34 -11.38 -15.69
C ASN A 104 10.01 -12.13 -15.78
N TYR A 105 8.95 -11.52 -15.29
CA TYR A 105 7.62 -12.12 -15.28
C TYR A 105 6.53 -11.07 -15.15
N THR A 106 5.29 -11.48 -15.37
CA THR A 106 4.09 -10.71 -15.02
C THR A 106 3.25 -11.52 -14.02
N ALA A 107 3.00 -10.94 -12.84
CA ALA A 107 1.98 -11.43 -11.92
C ALA A 107 0.70 -10.61 -12.12
N SER A 108 -0.45 -11.26 -12.27
CA SER A 108 -1.72 -10.58 -12.55
C SER A 108 -2.90 -11.23 -11.84
N ALA A 109 -3.92 -10.42 -11.55
CA ALA A 109 -5.22 -10.87 -11.08
C ALA A 109 -6.30 -9.86 -11.47
N THR A 110 -7.55 -10.34 -11.59
CA THR A 110 -8.71 -9.45 -11.68
C THR A 110 -9.36 -9.35 -10.32
N ILE A 111 -9.62 -8.11 -9.88
CA ILE A 111 -10.33 -7.83 -8.64
C ILE A 111 -11.49 -6.87 -8.94
N GLU A 112 -12.68 -7.23 -8.49
CA GLU A 112 -13.87 -6.38 -8.56
C GLU A 112 -14.23 -5.95 -7.15
N GLN A 113 -14.29 -4.64 -6.90
CA GLN A 113 -14.93 -4.11 -5.70
C GLN A 113 -16.44 -4.20 -5.87
N LEU A 114 -17.15 -4.80 -4.94
CA LEU A 114 -18.58 -5.08 -5.03
C LEU A 114 -19.44 -4.10 -4.23
N GLU A 115 -18.85 -3.49 -3.20
CA GLU A 115 -19.52 -2.55 -2.31
C GLU A 115 -18.60 -1.39 -1.94
N LYS A 116 -19.19 -0.27 -1.55
CA LYS A 116 -18.45 0.87 -1.04
C LYS A 116 -17.96 0.59 0.38
N PRO A 117 -16.65 0.59 0.65
CA PRO A 117 -16.15 0.44 2.00
C PRO A 117 -16.48 1.68 2.86
N ALA A 118 -16.53 1.51 4.19
CA ALA A 118 -16.84 2.59 5.12
C ALA A 118 -15.83 3.75 5.08
N HIS A 119 -14.58 3.44 4.75
CA HIS A 119 -13.48 4.40 4.55
C HIS A 119 -12.59 3.92 3.39
N ARG A 120 -11.53 4.68 3.06
CA ARG A 120 -10.63 4.29 1.96
C ARG A 120 -9.90 3.01 2.31
N GLU A 121 -10.24 1.95 1.61
CA GLU A 121 -9.60 0.65 1.68
C GLU A 121 -9.00 0.26 0.34
N ALA A 122 -8.07 -0.69 0.36
CA ALA A 122 -7.30 -1.06 -0.80
C ALA A 122 -7.13 -2.56 -0.93
N PHE A 123 -6.95 -3.00 -2.16
CA PHE A 123 -6.69 -4.38 -2.55
C PHE A 123 -5.70 -4.41 -3.72
N GLY A 124 -5.03 -5.53 -3.91
CA GLY A 124 -4.08 -5.65 -5.01
C GLY A 124 -3.21 -6.89 -4.95
N LEU A 125 -1.98 -6.73 -5.40
CA LEU A 125 -1.01 -7.82 -5.58
C LEU A 125 0.13 -7.70 -4.56
N ILE A 126 0.67 -8.86 -4.15
CA ILE A 126 2.02 -8.97 -3.60
C ILE A 126 2.92 -9.69 -4.60
N ILE A 127 4.20 -9.31 -4.63
CA ILE A 127 5.27 -9.97 -5.38
C ILE A 127 6.51 -10.12 -4.52
N GLY A 128 7.38 -11.04 -4.88
CA GLY A 128 8.67 -11.24 -4.22
C GLY A 128 8.57 -11.72 -2.78
N GLY A 129 7.48 -12.45 -2.46
CA GLY A 129 7.20 -12.93 -1.12
C GLY A 129 8.23 -13.94 -0.63
N LYS A 130 8.84 -13.68 0.52
CA LYS A 130 9.77 -14.55 1.24
C LYS A 130 9.35 -14.64 2.70
N ASP A 131 9.52 -15.83 3.30
CA ASP A 131 9.23 -16.08 4.71
C ASP A 131 7.84 -15.56 5.14
N LEU A 132 6.84 -15.67 4.27
CA LEU A 132 5.53 -15.03 4.47
C LEU A 132 4.80 -15.53 5.72
N ASP A 133 5.16 -16.71 6.23
CA ASP A 133 4.67 -17.31 7.46
C ASP A 133 5.49 -16.93 8.71
N LYS A 134 6.65 -16.25 8.54
CA LYS A 134 7.60 -15.96 9.61
C LYS A 134 7.63 -14.48 10.00
N PRO A 135 8.19 -14.14 11.18
CA PRO A 135 8.42 -12.74 11.56
C PRO A 135 9.34 -11.97 10.59
N THR A 136 10.18 -12.68 9.84
CA THR A 136 11.12 -12.14 8.84
C THR A 136 10.50 -11.94 7.46
N GLN A 137 9.18 -12.04 7.32
CA GLN A 137 8.48 -11.86 6.04
C GLN A 137 8.97 -10.64 5.27
N ALA A 138 9.10 -10.80 3.97
CA ALA A 138 9.41 -9.68 3.07
C ALA A 138 8.60 -9.80 1.78
N TYR A 139 8.05 -8.71 1.29
CA TYR A 139 7.35 -8.63 0.00
C TYR A 139 7.12 -7.18 -0.43
N THR A 140 6.98 -6.96 -1.72
CA THR A 140 6.47 -5.72 -2.31
C THR A 140 4.97 -5.87 -2.57
N TYR A 141 4.18 -4.86 -2.23
CA TYR A 141 2.77 -4.84 -2.58
C TYR A 141 2.37 -3.58 -3.34
N PHE A 142 1.50 -3.81 -4.32
CA PHE A 142 0.84 -2.83 -5.14
C PHE A 142 -0.66 -2.92 -4.89
N VAL A 143 -1.27 -1.85 -4.45
CA VAL A 143 -2.69 -1.80 -4.15
C VAL A 143 -3.36 -0.59 -4.76
N VAL A 144 -4.64 -0.73 -5.08
CA VAL A 144 -5.51 0.31 -5.59
C VAL A 144 -6.71 0.48 -4.66
N ALA A 145 -7.28 1.67 -4.65
CA ALA A 145 -8.52 1.98 -3.94
C ALA A 145 -9.60 2.43 -4.92
N GLY A 146 -10.87 2.18 -4.58
CA GLY A 146 -12.02 2.61 -5.37
C GLY A 146 -12.14 4.14 -5.56
N THR A 147 -11.33 4.91 -4.84
CA THR A 147 -11.20 6.37 -5.00
C THR A 147 -10.39 6.79 -6.24
N GLY A 148 -9.72 5.85 -6.93
CA GLY A 148 -8.84 6.12 -8.07
C GLY A 148 -7.41 6.46 -7.66
N GLU A 149 -6.95 5.91 -6.55
CA GLU A 149 -5.59 6.06 -6.02
C GLU A 149 -4.87 4.72 -5.99
N LEU A 150 -3.54 4.77 -6.05
CA LEU A 150 -2.65 3.62 -5.89
C LEU A 150 -1.56 3.89 -4.88
N LEU A 151 -0.99 2.80 -4.36
CA LEU A 151 0.09 2.81 -3.38
C LEU A 151 1.02 1.63 -3.65
N VAL A 152 2.33 1.84 -3.51
CA VAL A 152 3.33 0.75 -3.54
C VAL A 152 4.16 0.82 -2.27
N LYS A 153 4.25 -0.29 -1.56
CA LYS A 153 5.08 -0.41 -0.35
C LYS A 153 5.89 -1.70 -0.37
N VAL A 154 6.93 -1.72 0.43
CA VAL A 154 7.65 -2.92 0.83
C VAL A 154 7.34 -3.20 2.30
N ARG A 155 7.05 -4.46 2.61
CA ARG A 155 7.05 -4.98 3.98
C ARG A 155 8.33 -5.75 4.25
N GLU A 156 8.92 -5.51 5.40
CA GLU A 156 10.09 -6.20 5.92
C GLU A 156 9.87 -6.44 7.42
N GLY A 157 9.54 -7.68 7.76
CA GLY A 157 9.10 -8.04 9.11
C GLY A 157 7.80 -7.36 9.51
N ASP A 158 7.83 -6.61 10.60
CA ASP A 158 6.72 -5.80 11.13
C ASP A 158 6.65 -4.40 10.52
N LYS A 159 7.67 -3.98 9.75
CA LYS A 159 7.79 -2.63 9.20
C LYS A 159 7.34 -2.56 7.75
N THR A 160 6.88 -1.39 7.36
CA THR A 160 6.61 -1.06 5.97
C THR A 160 7.31 0.25 5.59
N ARG A 161 7.74 0.35 4.34
CA ARG A 161 8.25 1.60 3.76
C ARG A 161 7.52 1.91 2.47
N ASP A 162 7.29 3.18 2.23
CA ASP A 162 6.70 3.65 0.97
C ASP A 162 7.74 3.57 -0.16
N VAL A 163 7.32 3.00 -1.28
CA VAL A 163 8.02 3.09 -2.58
C VAL A 163 7.35 4.15 -3.43
N LEU A 164 6.02 4.12 -3.48
CA LEU A 164 5.18 5.16 -4.03
C LEU A 164 4.06 5.43 -3.02
N LYS A 165 3.98 6.64 -2.52
CA LYS A 165 2.90 7.07 -1.62
C LYS A 165 1.56 7.08 -2.35
N TRP A 166 0.46 7.19 -1.63
CA TRP A 166 -0.86 7.36 -2.22
C TRP A 166 -0.84 8.41 -3.32
N THR A 167 -1.11 7.96 -4.53
CA THR A 167 -1.05 8.77 -5.74
C THR A 167 -2.33 8.56 -6.54
N ALA A 168 -3.03 9.65 -6.85
CA ALA A 168 -4.17 9.60 -7.74
C ALA A 168 -3.71 9.41 -9.19
N SER A 169 -4.45 8.63 -9.96
CA SER A 169 -4.21 8.44 -11.39
C SER A 169 -5.53 8.52 -12.17
N ALA A 170 -5.52 9.29 -13.26
CA ALA A 170 -6.67 9.39 -14.16
C ALA A 170 -6.94 8.07 -14.92
N ASP A 171 -5.94 7.19 -15.00
CA ASP A 171 -6.06 5.87 -15.63
C ASP A 171 -6.62 4.79 -14.70
N LEU A 172 -6.81 5.10 -13.43
CA LEU A 172 -7.47 4.20 -12.48
C LEU A 172 -8.99 4.35 -12.54
N PRO A 173 -9.74 3.26 -12.68
CA PRO A 173 -11.18 3.30 -12.50
C PRO A 173 -11.53 3.85 -11.11
N LYS A 174 -12.55 4.70 -11.06
CA LYS A 174 -13.20 5.07 -9.80
C LYS A 174 -14.45 4.22 -9.63
N ALA A 175 -14.69 3.79 -8.42
CA ALA A 175 -15.91 3.08 -8.09
C ALA A 175 -17.12 4.00 -8.31
N ASP A 176 -18.22 3.42 -8.77
CA ASP A 176 -19.49 4.10 -8.96
C ASP A 176 -20.16 4.46 -7.61
N ALA A 177 -21.34 5.05 -7.66
CA ALA A 177 -22.06 5.45 -6.46
C ALA A 177 -22.42 4.27 -5.53
N SER A 178 -22.51 3.06 -6.06
CA SER A 178 -22.72 1.81 -5.29
C SER A 178 -21.41 1.22 -4.77
N GLY A 179 -20.28 1.80 -5.10
CA GLY A 179 -18.94 1.33 -4.71
C GLY A 179 -18.35 0.28 -5.64
N LYS A 180 -18.93 0.05 -6.84
CA LYS A 180 -18.48 -1.00 -7.76
C LYS A 180 -17.45 -0.49 -8.76
N ALA A 181 -16.40 -1.27 -8.96
CA ALA A 181 -15.41 -1.10 -10.03
C ALA A 181 -14.64 -2.40 -10.26
N SER A 182 -14.11 -2.57 -11.48
CA SER A 182 -13.32 -3.74 -11.87
C SER A 182 -11.90 -3.32 -12.26
N TYR A 183 -10.91 -4.11 -11.83
CA TYR A 183 -9.49 -3.86 -11.99
C TYR A 183 -8.77 -5.12 -12.46
N ALA A 184 -8.30 -5.14 -13.71
CA ALA A 184 -7.30 -6.09 -14.14
C ALA A 184 -5.91 -5.58 -13.73
N LEU A 185 -5.39 -6.09 -12.63
CA LEU A 185 -4.12 -5.67 -12.04
C LEU A 185 -2.97 -6.51 -12.60
N ALA A 186 -1.84 -5.86 -12.89
CA ALA A 186 -0.61 -6.57 -13.22
C ALA A 186 0.62 -5.87 -12.62
N ALA A 187 1.55 -6.68 -12.14
CA ALA A 187 2.91 -6.28 -11.78
C ALA A 187 3.87 -6.95 -12.75
N GLN A 188 4.46 -6.16 -13.65
CA GLN A 188 5.40 -6.61 -14.67
C GLN A 188 6.82 -6.34 -14.19
N VAL A 189 7.53 -7.41 -13.83
CA VAL A 189 8.92 -7.37 -13.37
C VAL A 189 9.84 -7.54 -14.57
N THR A 190 10.75 -6.60 -14.76
CA THR A 190 11.79 -6.61 -15.79
C THR A 190 13.17 -6.58 -15.14
N GLY A 191 14.26 -6.51 -15.92
CA GLY A 191 15.63 -6.50 -15.40
C GLY A 191 15.92 -5.36 -14.41
N ASP A 192 15.34 -4.19 -14.63
CA ASP A 192 15.66 -2.95 -13.90
C ASP A 192 14.46 -2.26 -13.24
N ALA A 193 13.25 -2.66 -13.60
CA ALA A 193 12.04 -1.98 -13.16
C ALA A 193 10.90 -2.96 -12.83
N VAL A 194 9.97 -2.49 -11.99
CA VAL A 194 8.65 -3.08 -11.81
C VAL A 194 7.63 -2.06 -12.29
N LYS A 195 6.86 -2.45 -13.31
CA LYS A 195 5.75 -1.67 -13.85
C LYS A 195 4.44 -2.19 -13.30
N PHE A 196 3.60 -1.28 -12.85
CA PHE A 196 2.27 -1.61 -12.35
C PHE A 196 1.24 -1.15 -13.36
N LEU A 197 0.37 -2.07 -13.76
CA LEU A 197 -0.65 -1.84 -14.75
C LEU A 197 -2.04 -2.08 -14.17
N VAL A 198 -2.99 -1.29 -14.61
CA VAL A 198 -4.42 -1.47 -14.33
C VAL A 198 -5.19 -1.38 -15.64
N ASN A 199 -5.98 -2.39 -15.95
CA ASN A 199 -6.74 -2.51 -17.20
C ASN A 199 -5.87 -2.30 -18.44
N GLY A 200 -4.63 -2.85 -18.41
CA GLY A 200 -3.65 -2.76 -19.49
C GLY A 200 -2.87 -1.43 -19.56
N LYS A 201 -3.22 -0.43 -18.76
CA LYS A 201 -2.51 0.85 -18.72
C LYS A 201 -1.48 0.87 -17.60
N GLN A 202 -0.26 1.33 -17.90
CA GLN A 202 0.78 1.54 -16.88
C GLN A 202 0.41 2.74 -16.00
N VAL A 203 0.18 2.48 -14.72
CA VAL A 203 -0.17 3.52 -13.72
C VAL A 203 1.01 3.91 -12.84
N ALA A 204 2.04 3.07 -12.77
CA ALA A 204 3.30 3.39 -12.09
C ALA A 204 4.46 2.55 -12.65
N SER A 205 5.68 3.04 -12.42
CA SER A 205 6.92 2.30 -12.65
C SER A 205 7.93 2.70 -11.59
N VAL A 206 8.59 1.72 -10.99
CA VAL A 206 9.58 1.93 -9.95
C VAL A 206 10.84 1.12 -10.25
N SER A 207 11.99 1.56 -9.74
CA SER A 207 13.22 0.77 -9.86
C SER A 207 13.08 -0.56 -9.12
N LYS A 208 13.58 -1.65 -9.73
CA LYS A 208 13.66 -2.96 -9.10
C LYS A 208 14.70 -3.01 -7.96
N VAL A 209 15.66 -2.08 -7.97
CA VAL A 209 16.74 -2.05 -6.98
C VAL A 209 16.18 -1.88 -5.57
N GLY A 210 16.48 -2.82 -4.69
CA GLY A 210 16.02 -2.81 -3.29
C GLY A 210 14.55 -3.17 -3.11
N LEU A 211 13.88 -3.71 -4.14
CA LEU A 211 12.55 -4.28 -4.02
C LEU A 211 12.59 -5.81 -3.94
N PRO A 212 11.94 -6.44 -2.94
CA PRO A 212 11.58 -7.84 -3.05
C PRO A 212 10.72 -8.07 -4.30
N SER A 213 11.27 -8.77 -5.30
CA SER A 213 10.59 -9.02 -6.56
C SER A 213 10.68 -10.49 -7.01
N ASP A 214 11.63 -11.27 -6.47
CA ASP A 214 11.75 -12.69 -6.72
C ASP A 214 11.23 -13.47 -5.51
N GLY A 215 10.21 -14.30 -5.69
CA GLY A 215 9.54 -15.05 -4.63
C GLY A 215 8.07 -15.31 -4.92
N ILE A 216 7.29 -15.53 -3.88
CA ILE A 216 5.85 -15.84 -3.99
C ILE A 216 5.08 -14.59 -4.43
N ALA A 217 4.15 -14.78 -5.38
CA ALA A 217 3.14 -13.80 -5.72
C ALA A 217 1.78 -14.17 -5.07
N GLY A 218 0.96 -13.16 -4.77
CA GLY A 218 -0.33 -13.38 -4.12
C GLY A 218 -1.19 -12.12 -4.16
N LEU A 219 -2.28 -12.17 -3.42
CA LEU A 219 -3.20 -11.04 -3.25
C LEU A 219 -2.96 -10.35 -1.90
N ARG A 220 -3.24 -9.05 -1.87
CA ARG A 220 -3.44 -8.29 -0.66
C ARG A 220 -4.86 -7.77 -0.62
N VAL A 221 -5.56 -7.97 0.50
CA VAL A 221 -6.92 -7.49 0.71
C VAL A 221 -6.97 -6.83 2.10
N ASN A 222 -7.29 -5.55 2.12
CA ASN A 222 -7.44 -4.83 3.39
C ASN A 222 -8.76 -5.18 4.07
N HIS A 223 -9.00 -4.65 5.26
CA HIS A 223 -10.24 -4.86 6.00
C HIS A 223 -11.43 -4.08 5.38
N ASN A 224 -12.66 -4.31 5.85
CA ASN A 224 -13.89 -3.64 5.39
C ASN A 224 -14.12 -3.69 3.87
N LEU A 225 -13.72 -4.75 3.22
CA LEU A 225 -13.91 -4.93 1.78
C LEU A 225 -14.87 -6.08 1.47
N HIS A 226 -15.68 -5.87 0.46
CA HIS A 226 -16.38 -6.92 -0.25
C HIS A 226 -15.88 -6.88 -1.69
N VAL A 227 -15.08 -7.86 -2.06
CA VAL A 227 -14.47 -7.95 -3.39
C VAL A 227 -14.63 -9.35 -3.98
N LYS A 228 -14.59 -9.43 -5.32
CA LYS A 228 -14.43 -10.68 -6.04
C LYS A 228 -13.06 -10.70 -6.68
N ALA A 229 -12.25 -11.73 -6.44
CA ALA A 229 -10.90 -11.82 -6.95
C ALA A 229 -10.62 -13.15 -7.65
N SER A 230 -9.90 -13.11 -8.76
CA SER A 230 -9.30 -14.32 -9.37
C SER A 230 -8.10 -14.77 -8.54
N SER A 231 -7.65 -16.00 -8.73
CA SER A 231 -6.30 -16.41 -8.34
C SER A 231 -5.26 -15.58 -9.09
N VAL A 232 -4.05 -15.47 -8.52
CA VAL A 232 -2.92 -14.85 -9.22
C VAL A 232 -2.46 -15.76 -10.35
N SER A 233 -2.18 -15.17 -11.50
CA SER A 233 -1.55 -15.82 -12.65
C SER A 233 -0.14 -15.28 -12.81
N ILE A 234 0.83 -16.16 -13.06
CA ILE A 234 2.23 -15.82 -13.30
C ILE A 234 2.59 -16.24 -14.73
N THR A 235 3.08 -15.28 -15.51
CA THR A 235 3.54 -15.50 -16.89
C THR A 235 5.01 -15.08 -16.98
N PRO A 236 5.95 -16.02 -17.19
CA PRO A 236 7.34 -15.69 -17.50
C PRO A 236 7.46 -14.83 -18.77
N GLN A 237 8.50 -13.97 -18.83
CA GLN A 237 8.79 -13.10 -19.97
C GLN A 237 10.20 -13.34 -20.52
#